data_5eb928e3f9aac8af2f6570a499347818
#
_entry.id   5eb928e3f9aac8af2f6570a499347818
#
_cell.length_a   1.000
_cell.length_b   1.000
_cell.length_c   1.000
_cell.angle_alpha   90.00
_cell.angle_beta   90.00
_cell.angle_gamma   90.00
#
_symmetry.space_group_name_H-M   'P 1'
#
loop_
_entity.id
_entity.type
_entity.pdbx_description
1 polymer ?
#
loop_
_entity_poly.entity_id
_entity_poly.type
_entity_poly.pdbx_seq_one_letter_code
_entity_poly.pdbx_strand_id
1 'polypeptide(L)'
;MAHPHSWWQTGVIYQIYPRSFFDSNRDGVGDLPGITSKLDYLQWLGVDALWLSPIYPSPMADFGYDISDYTDIHPLFGSLRDFDTLLHEAHQRDLKVILDFVPNHTSDEHPWFQQARSSRTNEKRDWYIWRDPAADGGPPNNWASLFGGSAWQFEQLTGQYYLHLFDVKQPDLNWRNAHVRQAMYDVLRFWLDRGVDGFRIDVLARLLKDDQFRDNPINPEWKQGDRPSARQLSRYTQDQPGIHEITREMRAVVDHYSERFLIGELYLPMEHVVRYYGEQLDEIHLPFNFQLVTMPTWEASTIRRVVDAYETTLPSGAWPNWVLGNHDRPRIATRVGREQAQTAQMLLLTLRGTPTCYYGDEVGMQNVAVPPKLMHDPPGKDNPAHSRDPERTPMQWDSSPNAGFCLPEVQPWLPVADDYQTYNVAVEQQEIYSFLALVRALLALRRSSPALSVGSQQSLNQPNPACFVYLRQHSDQRCLVVLNFSAQDQVVTLPEQGQGRVLLSTYLDYDGPISLGEIHLRGNEGLLIEVEASSLSG
;
A
#
# COMPACT_ATOMS: atom_id res chain seq x y z
N MET A 1 7.12 14.36 28.11
CA MET A 1 5.66 14.31 28.07
C MET A 1 5.32 13.25 27.04
N ALA A 2 4.51 12.24 27.36
CA ALA A 2 4.07 11.25 26.38
C ALA A 2 3.28 11.98 25.28
N HIS A 3 3.59 11.74 24.03
CA HIS A 3 2.79 12.25 22.91
C HIS A 3 1.41 11.60 23.00
N PRO A 4 0.30 12.35 22.91
CA PRO A 4 -1.06 11.81 23.01
C PRO A 4 -1.42 10.90 21.82
N HIS A 5 -0.57 10.84 20.79
CA HIS A 5 -0.73 10.05 19.57
C HIS A 5 0.46 9.11 19.38
N SER A 6 0.18 7.89 18.93
CA SER A 6 1.22 6.93 18.53
C SER A 6 1.96 7.42 17.28
N TRP A 7 3.24 7.01 17.14
CA TRP A 7 4.06 7.40 15.99
C TRP A 7 3.42 7.05 14.63
N TRP A 8 2.72 5.92 14.54
CA TRP A 8 2.05 5.48 13.31
C TRP A 8 0.81 6.34 12.96
N GLN A 9 0.26 7.12 13.88
CA GLN A 9 -0.82 8.08 13.61
C GLN A 9 -0.28 9.37 13.00
N THR A 10 0.87 9.82 13.43
CA THR A 10 1.47 11.09 12.98
C THR A 10 2.42 10.92 11.80
N GLY A 11 3.00 9.74 11.66
CA GLY A 11 4.04 9.42 10.69
C GLY A 11 3.51 9.22 9.27
N VAL A 12 4.45 9.20 8.34
CA VAL A 12 4.25 8.90 6.92
C VAL A 12 4.97 7.61 6.58
N ILE A 13 4.25 6.67 5.99
CA ILE A 13 4.79 5.37 5.58
C ILE A 13 5.27 5.49 4.13
N TYR A 14 6.47 4.96 3.86
CA TYR A 14 7.03 4.87 2.51
C TYR A 14 7.23 3.41 2.14
N GLN A 15 6.50 2.95 1.14
CA GLN A 15 6.62 1.58 0.63
C GLN A 15 7.83 1.45 -0.28
N ILE A 16 8.69 0.49 0.03
CA ILE A 16 9.82 0.07 -0.80
C ILE A 16 9.50 -1.29 -1.42
N TYR A 17 9.66 -1.40 -2.75
CA TYR A 17 9.74 -2.68 -3.44
C TYR A 17 11.22 -3.06 -3.57
N PRO A 18 11.75 -3.96 -2.72
CA PRO A 18 13.20 -4.15 -2.55
C PRO A 18 13.96 -4.39 -3.84
N ARG A 19 13.42 -5.25 -4.71
CA ARG A 19 14.01 -5.61 -6.02
C ARG A 19 14.27 -4.42 -6.94
N SER A 20 13.53 -3.32 -6.76
CA SER A 20 13.54 -2.15 -7.65
C SER A 20 14.12 -0.90 -6.99
N PHE A 21 14.59 -0.98 -5.76
CA PHE A 21 15.00 0.23 -5.04
C PHE A 21 16.45 0.61 -5.34
N PHE A 22 17.43 -0.25 -5.06
CA PHE A 22 18.83 -0.03 -5.40
C PHE A 22 19.62 -1.35 -5.38
N ASP A 23 20.35 -1.65 -6.46
CA ASP A 23 21.24 -2.80 -6.59
C ASP A 23 22.65 -2.47 -6.08
N SER A 24 23.06 -3.05 -4.96
CA SER A 24 24.39 -2.83 -4.38
C SER A 24 25.40 -3.90 -4.77
N ASN A 25 24.93 -5.08 -5.18
CA ASN A 25 25.76 -6.27 -5.43
C ASN A 25 26.05 -6.53 -6.91
N ARG A 26 25.45 -5.75 -7.84
CA ARG A 26 25.64 -5.76 -9.29
C ARG A 26 25.01 -6.97 -10.01
N ASP A 27 23.90 -7.45 -9.51
CA ASP A 27 23.16 -8.55 -10.16
C ASP A 27 21.90 -8.07 -10.93
N GLY A 28 21.61 -6.77 -10.92
CA GLY A 28 20.47 -6.15 -11.59
C GLY A 28 19.20 -6.16 -10.76
N VAL A 29 19.27 -6.59 -9.51
CA VAL A 29 18.15 -6.65 -8.55
C VAL A 29 18.51 -5.86 -7.31
N GLY A 30 17.60 -5.05 -6.81
CA GLY A 30 17.80 -4.31 -5.55
C GLY A 30 17.84 -5.23 -4.33
N ASP A 31 18.57 -4.81 -3.30
CA ASP A 31 18.87 -5.59 -2.12
C ASP A 31 18.84 -4.79 -0.81
N LEU A 32 18.95 -5.45 0.34
CA LEU A 32 18.92 -4.81 1.67
C LEU A 32 20.10 -3.84 1.92
N PRO A 33 21.36 -4.19 1.55
CA PRO A 33 22.45 -3.23 1.62
C PRO A 33 22.22 -2.01 0.73
N GLY A 34 21.58 -2.19 -0.43
CA GLY A 34 21.15 -1.11 -1.30
C GLY A 34 20.16 -0.17 -0.63
N ILE A 35 19.13 -0.72 0.02
CA ILE A 35 18.17 0.07 0.81
C ILE A 35 18.91 0.80 1.94
N THR A 36 19.80 0.12 2.66
CA THR A 36 20.61 0.70 3.73
C THR A 36 21.40 1.90 3.26
N SER A 37 21.98 1.84 2.06
CA SER A 37 22.76 2.93 1.46
C SER A 37 21.93 4.18 1.13
N LYS A 38 20.60 4.06 1.09
CA LYS A 38 19.65 5.13 0.76
C LYS A 38 18.90 5.68 1.98
N LEU A 39 19.19 5.23 3.18
CA LEU A 39 18.50 5.67 4.39
C LEU A 39 18.67 7.18 4.66
N ASP A 40 19.83 7.76 4.33
CA ASP A 40 20.05 9.20 4.46
C ASP A 40 19.13 10.01 3.53
N TYR A 41 18.87 9.51 2.31
CA TYR A 41 17.87 10.09 1.41
C TYR A 41 16.47 10.03 2.00
N LEU A 42 16.07 8.89 2.53
CA LEU A 42 14.72 8.69 3.12
C LEU A 42 14.51 9.58 4.35
N GLN A 43 15.53 9.71 5.21
CA GLN A 43 15.52 10.64 6.32
C GLN A 43 15.43 12.10 5.84
N TRP A 44 16.24 12.47 4.81
CA TRP A 44 16.20 13.80 4.20
C TRP A 44 14.86 14.12 3.55
N LEU A 45 14.23 13.13 2.88
CA LEU A 45 12.90 13.26 2.30
C LEU A 45 11.86 13.57 3.38
N GLY A 46 11.99 12.96 4.55
CA GLY A 46 11.16 13.24 5.71
C GLY A 46 10.04 12.24 5.95
N VAL A 47 10.17 11.01 5.47
CA VAL A 47 9.28 9.89 5.84
C VAL A 47 9.62 9.36 7.23
N ASP A 48 8.69 8.61 7.84
CA ASP A 48 8.84 8.15 9.23
C ASP A 48 8.96 6.64 9.34
N ALA A 49 8.44 5.90 8.36
CA ALA A 49 8.47 4.45 8.37
C ALA A 49 8.66 3.87 6.96
N LEU A 50 9.41 2.78 6.89
CA LEU A 50 9.68 2.03 5.66
C LEU A 50 8.89 0.74 5.68
N TRP A 51 7.95 0.56 4.74
CA TRP A 51 7.30 -0.70 4.51
C TRP A 51 8.05 -1.45 3.40
N LEU A 52 8.66 -2.57 3.75
CA LEU A 52 9.35 -3.46 2.82
C LEU A 52 8.40 -4.53 2.30
N SER A 53 8.19 -4.62 0.99
CA SER A 53 7.57 -5.79 0.36
C SER A 53 8.41 -7.03 0.62
N PRO A 54 7.89 -8.28 0.43
CA PRO A 54 8.52 -9.50 0.97
C PRO A 54 9.99 -9.67 0.61
N ILE A 55 10.79 -10.01 1.63
CA ILE A 55 12.25 -10.23 1.55
C ILE A 55 12.64 -11.66 1.94
N TYR A 56 11.68 -12.52 2.21
CA TYR A 56 11.85 -13.88 2.71
C TYR A 56 12.28 -14.86 1.61
N PRO A 57 12.88 -16.01 1.97
CA PRO A 57 13.11 -17.11 1.02
C PRO A 57 11.85 -17.48 0.25
N SER A 58 11.97 -17.49 -1.07
CA SER A 58 10.87 -17.72 -1.99
C SER A 58 11.41 -18.29 -3.30
N PRO A 59 10.74 -19.26 -3.95
CA PRO A 59 11.03 -19.66 -5.32
C PRO A 59 10.73 -18.59 -6.38
N MET A 60 10.17 -17.43 -5.96
CA MET A 60 9.86 -16.28 -6.80
C MET A 60 8.80 -16.56 -7.88
N ALA A 61 7.86 -17.46 -7.61
CA ALA A 61 6.71 -17.66 -8.49
C ALA A 61 5.82 -16.43 -8.55
N ASP A 62 5.65 -15.74 -7.40
CA ASP A 62 4.96 -14.44 -7.26
C ASP A 62 5.87 -13.40 -6.57
N PHE A 63 7.13 -13.35 -6.98
CA PHE A 63 8.13 -12.32 -6.61
C PHE A 63 8.24 -12.03 -5.10
N GLY A 64 8.25 -13.10 -4.29
CA GLY A 64 8.44 -13.03 -2.85
C GLY A 64 7.17 -13.29 -2.04
N TYR A 65 5.98 -13.24 -2.66
CA TYR A 65 4.73 -13.56 -1.98
C TYR A 65 4.48 -15.09 -1.87
N ASP A 66 5.22 -15.93 -2.56
CA ASP A 66 5.28 -17.39 -2.42
C ASP A 66 6.40 -17.78 -1.43
N ILE A 67 6.17 -17.62 -0.13
CA ILE A 67 7.19 -17.75 0.92
C ILE A 67 7.46 -19.22 1.25
N SER A 68 8.76 -19.61 1.21
CA SER A 68 9.21 -20.96 1.59
C SER A 68 9.83 -21.04 2.99
N ASP A 69 10.23 -19.91 3.58
CA ASP A 69 10.67 -19.76 4.97
C ASP A 69 10.34 -18.35 5.46
N TYR A 70 9.56 -18.23 6.55
CA TYR A 70 9.15 -16.93 7.10
C TYR A 70 10.17 -16.30 8.04
N THR A 71 11.27 -16.99 8.37
CA THR A 71 12.19 -16.62 9.44
C THR A 71 13.61 -16.34 8.97
N ASP A 72 13.81 -16.27 7.64
CA ASP A 72 15.09 -15.96 7.02
C ASP A 72 14.94 -14.92 5.90
N ILE A 73 16.04 -14.49 5.34
CA ILE A 73 16.13 -13.55 4.21
C ILE A 73 16.51 -14.31 2.94
N HIS A 74 15.83 -14.01 1.84
CA HIS A 74 16.18 -14.58 0.54
C HIS A 74 17.59 -14.12 0.12
N PRO A 75 18.48 -15.04 -0.33
CA PRO A 75 19.86 -14.70 -0.70
C PRO A 75 20.01 -13.59 -1.76
N LEU A 76 18.98 -13.41 -2.60
CA LEU A 76 18.92 -12.31 -3.57
C LEU A 76 18.90 -10.92 -2.88
N PHE A 77 18.30 -10.83 -1.70
CA PHE A 77 18.21 -9.58 -0.95
C PHE A 77 19.28 -9.42 0.12
N GLY A 78 20.05 -10.48 0.39
CA GLY A 78 21.08 -10.48 1.42
C GLY A 78 20.89 -11.58 2.46
N SER A 79 21.15 -11.26 3.71
CA SER A 79 21.10 -12.19 4.84
C SER A 79 20.37 -11.55 6.04
N LEU A 80 20.06 -12.35 7.08
CA LEU A 80 19.57 -11.83 8.36
C LEU A 80 20.49 -10.77 8.96
N ARG A 81 21.81 -10.88 8.74
CA ARG A 81 22.78 -9.87 9.20
C ARG A 81 22.61 -8.54 8.46
N ASP A 82 22.33 -8.59 7.16
CA ASP A 82 22.09 -7.39 6.37
C ASP A 82 20.77 -6.73 6.79
N PHE A 83 19.76 -7.55 7.11
CA PHE A 83 18.52 -7.05 7.69
C PHE A 83 18.72 -6.41 9.07
N ASP A 84 19.49 -7.03 9.97
CA ASP A 84 19.82 -6.46 11.27
C ASP A 84 20.56 -5.11 11.13
N THR A 85 21.43 -5.02 10.12
CA THR A 85 22.14 -3.78 9.80
C THR A 85 21.15 -2.71 9.32
N LEU A 86 20.28 -3.04 8.37
CA LEU A 86 19.23 -2.14 7.88
C LEU A 86 18.35 -1.63 9.03
N LEU A 87 17.87 -2.53 9.89
CA LEU A 87 17.00 -2.20 11.02
C LEU A 87 17.70 -1.27 12.01
N HIS A 88 18.95 -1.58 12.36
CA HIS A 88 19.76 -0.73 13.25
C HIS A 88 19.98 0.66 12.65
N GLU A 89 20.41 0.74 11.39
CA GLU A 89 20.71 2.01 10.72
C GLU A 89 19.44 2.85 10.47
N ALA A 90 18.29 2.20 10.22
CA ALA A 90 17.00 2.87 10.14
C ALA A 90 16.61 3.49 11.49
N HIS A 91 16.71 2.72 12.58
CA HIS A 91 16.41 3.20 13.92
C HIS A 91 17.34 4.32 14.38
N GLN A 92 18.63 4.32 13.99
CA GLN A 92 19.55 5.43 14.26
C GLN A 92 19.12 6.75 13.59
N ARG A 93 18.28 6.68 12.56
CA ARG A 93 17.70 7.80 11.82
C ARG A 93 16.26 8.11 12.19
N ASP A 94 15.76 7.53 13.29
CA ASP A 94 14.35 7.60 13.70
C ASP A 94 13.36 7.05 12.67
N LEU A 95 13.83 6.20 11.73
CA LEU A 95 12.98 5.51 10.75
C LEU A 95 12.50 4.18 11.32
N LYS A 96 11.22 3.92 11.24
CA LYS A 96 10.59 2.65 11.60
C LYS A 96 10.62 1.67 10.43
N VAL A 97 10.62 0.35 10.72
CA VAL A 97 10.63 -0.70 9.70
C VAL A 97 9.40 -1.59 9.85
N ILE A 98 8.64 -1.70 8.77
CA ILE A 98 7.42 -2.49 8.64
C ILE A 98 7.71 -3.61 7.65
N LEU A 99 7.42 -4.85 8.02
CA LEU A 99 7.54 -5.99 7.12
C LEU A 99 6.18 -6.40 6.54
N ASP A 100 6.22 -6.96 5.35
CA ASP A 100 5.06 -7.63 4.78
C ASP A 100 4.87 -9.00 5.46
N PHE A 101 3.69 -9.29 5.94
CA PHE A 101 3.32 -10.57 6.52
C PHE A 101 2.28 -11.23 5.62
N VAL A 102 2.64 -12.36 5.01
CA VAL A 102 1.85 -13.06 4.00
C VAL A 102 1.24 -14.34 4.60
N PRO A 103 0.15 -14.24 5.37
CA PRO A 103 -0.35 -15.36 6.15
C PRO A 103 -1.36 -16.24 5.43
N ASN A 104 -1.88 -15.84 4.26
CA ASN A 104 -2.94 -16.59 3.57
C ASN A 104 -2.45 -17.93 3.00
N HIS A 105 -1.23 -17.98 2.50
CA HIS A 105 -0.65 -19.12 1.78
C HIS A 105 0.85 -19.22 2.03
N THR A 106 1.44 -20.34 1.67
CA THR A 106 2.90 -20.51 1.59
C THR A 106 3.30 -20.80 0.15
N SER A 107 4.60 -20.85 -0.13
CA SER A 107 5.08 -21.54 -1.32
C SER A 107 4.70 -23.03 -1.28
N ASP A 108 4.52 -23.64 -2.45
CA ASP A 108 4.43 -25.09 -2.59
C ASP A 108 5.76 -25.80 -2.22
N GLU A 109 6.87 -25.06 -2.15
CA GLU A 109 8.18 -25.55 -1.69
C GLU A 109 8.36 -25.41 -0.16
N HIS A 110 7.44 -24.77 0.55
CA HIS A 110 7.50 -24.66 2.01
C HIS A 110 7.49 -26.05 2.66
N PRO A 111 8.34 -26.32 3.68
CA PRO A 111 8.40 -27.63 4.33
C PRO A 111 7.06 -28.13 4.87
N TRP A 112 6.17 -27.22 5.31
CA TRP A 112 4.83 -27.60 5.77
C TRP A 112 3.98 -28.18 4.63
N PHE A 113 4.03 -27.57 3.44
CA PHE A 113 3.26 -28.08 2.31
C PHE A 113 3.85 -29.36 1.75
N GLN A 114 5.18 -29.48 1.67
CA GLN A 114 5.85 -30.71 1.24
C GLN A 114 5.47 -31.90 2.13
N GLN A 115 5.38 -31.70 3.44
CA GLN A 115 4.86 -32.70 4.36
C GLN A 115 3.37 -32.96 4.15
N ALA A 116 2.53 -31.91 4.08
CA ALA A 116 1.09 -32.04 3.90
C ALA A 116 0.70 -32.81 2.63
N ARG A 117 1.42 -32.59 1.51
CA ARG A 117 1.14 -33.26 0.23
C ARG A 117 1.64 -34.71 0.18
N SER A 118 2.54 -35.12 1.07
CA SER A 118 3.17 -36.45 1.03
C SER A 118 2.20 -37.59 1.34
N SER A 119 1.17 -37.36 2.17
CA SER A 119 0.17 -38.38 2.55
C SER A 119 -1.08 -37.73 3.11
N ARG A 120 -2.23 -38.40 2.90
CA ARG A 120 -3.52 -38.00 3.53
C ARG A 120 -3.51 -38.07 5.05
N THR A 121 -2.59 -38.83 5.64
CA THR A 121 -2.47 -39.06 7.10
C THR A 121 -1.28 -38.30 7.71
N ASN A 122 -0.58 -37.48 6.94
CA ASN A 122 0.51 -36.67 7.48
C ASN A 122 -0.03 -35.67 8.53
N GLU A 123 0.72 -35.43 9.59
CA GLU A 123 0.34 -34.50 10.66
C GLU A 123 0.10 -33.05 10.20
N LYS A 124 0.76 -32.65 9.08
CA LYS A 124 0.59 -31.35 8.45
C LYS A 124 -0.55 -31.32 7.43
N ARG A 125 -1.25 -32.45 7.21
CA ARG A 125 -2.29 -32.51 6.16
C ARG A 125 -3.33 -31.40 6.32
N ASP A 126 -3.86 -31.23 7.50
CA ASP A 126 -4.89 -30.24 7.82
C ASP A 126 -4.34 -28.81 8.01
N TRP A 127 -3.06 -28.60 7.76
CA TRP A 127 -2.46 -27.25 7.69
C TRP A 127 -2.84 -26.49 6.44
N TYR A 128 -3.26 -27.23 5.40
CA TYR A 128 -3.73 -26.70 4.11
C TYR A 128 -5.14 -27.19 3.81
N ILE A 129 -5.80 -26.56 2.85
CA ILE A 129 -7.19 -26.88 2.53
C ILE A 129 -7.20 -27.93 1.40
N TRP A 130 -7.61 -29.15 1.75
CA TRP A 130 -7.71 -30.28 0.83
C TRP A 130 -9.15 -30.76 0.69
N ARG A 131 -9.53 -31.19 -0.54
CA ARG A 131 -10.85 -31.78 -0.82
C ARG A 131 -10.75 -32.94 -1.80
N ASP A 132 -11.64 -33.90 -1.65
CA ASP A 132 -11.81 -34.95 -2.65
C ASP A 132 -12.41 -34.35 -3.94
N PRO A 133 -12.15 -34.97 -5.11
CA PRO A 133 -12.79 -34.60 -6.37
C PRO A 133 -14.32 -34.58 -6.26
N ALA A 134 -14.97 -33.71 -7.04
CA ALA A 134 -16.40 -33.79 -7.25
C ALA A 134 -16.83 -35.13 -7.90
N ALA A 135 -18.11 -35.42 -7.93
CA ALA A 135 -18.63 -36.72 -8.45
C ALA A 135 -18.24 -37.02 -9.90
N ASP A 136 -17.95 -35.99 -10.68
CA ASP A 136 -17.44 -36.09 -12.07
C ASP A 136 -15.92 -36.18 -12.17
N GLY A 137 -15.21 -36.17 -11.04
CA GLY A 137 -13.75 -36.15 -10.95
C GLY A 137 -13.12 -34.77 -11.07
N GLY A 138 -13.92 -33.74 -11.28
CA GLY A 138 -13.48 -32.34 -11.39
C GLY A 138 -13.17 -31.67 -10.05
N PRO A 139 -12.87 -30.35 -10.07
CA PRO A 139 -12.64 -29.54 -8.86
C PRO A 139 -13.83 -29.59 -7.91
N PRO A 140 -13.59 -29.46 -6.58
CA PRO A 140 -14.64 -29.55 -5.56
C PRO A 140 -15.80 -28.56 -5.70
N ASN A 141 -15.52 -27.37 -6.24
CA ASN A 141 -16.50 -26.31 -6.51
C ASN A 141 -15.97 -25.35 -7.60
N ASN A 142 -16.70 -24.28 -7.87
CA ASN A 142 -16.41 -23.35 -8.96
C ASN A 142 -15.39 -22.24 -8.60
N TRP A 143 -14.73 -22.24 -7.45
CA TRP A 143 -13.84 -21.14 -7.06
C TRP A 143 -12.73 -20.92 -8.07
N ALA A 144 -12.54 -19.65 -8.42
CA ALA A 144 -11.51 -19.21 -9.36
C ALA A 144 -10.30 -18.61 -8.63
N SER A 145 -9.11 -18.90 -9.16
CA SER A 145 -7.88 -18.22 -8.76
C SER A 145 -7.94 -16.74 -9.18
N LEU A 146 -7.38 -15.86 -8.37
CA LEU A 146 -7.24 -14.43 -8.67
C LEU A 146 -6.28 -14.17 -9.85
N PHE A 147 -5.40 -15.13 -10.13
CA PHE A 147 -4.49 -15.08 -11.28
C PHE A 147 -5.08 -15.77 -12.55
N GLY A 148 -6.26 -16.38 -12.42
CA GLY A 148 -6.96 -17.03 -13.51
C GLY A 148 -7.06 -18.55 -13.33
N GLY A 149 -8.01 -19.16 -14.02
CA GLY A 149 -8.28 -20.60 -13.91
C GLY A 149 -8.97 -21.01 -12.61
N SER A 150 -8.96 -22.33 -12.33
CA SER A 150 -9.51 -22.90 -11.10
C SER A 150 -8.65 -22.54 -9.90
N ALA A 151 -9.27 -22.33 -8.74
CA ALA A 151 -8.56 -22.21 -7.46
C ALA A 151 -8.17 -23.57 -6.87
N TRP A 152 -8.37 -24.66 -7.58
CA TRP A 152 -8.12 -26.02 -7.14
C TRP A 152 -7.12 -26.73 -8.04
N GLN A 153 -6.04 -27.26 -7.45
CA GLN A 153 -5.05 -28.07 -8.15
C GLN A 153 -5.09 -29.51 -7.65
N PHE A 154 -5.16 -30.45 -8.60
CA PHE A 154 -5.17 -31.88 -8.29
C PHE A 154 -3.78 -32.37 -7.90
N GLU A 155 -3.67 -33.02 -6.74
CA GLU A 155 -2.45 -33.67 -6.27
C GLU A 155 -2.57 -35.19 -6.53
N GLN A 156 -1.77 -35.66 -7.51
CA GLN A 156 -1.82 -37.05 -7.96
C GLN A 156 -1.44 -38.06 -6.87
N LEU A 157 -0.49 -37.71 -6.00
CA LEU A 157 0.02 -38.61 -4.97
C LEU A 157 -1.07 -39.01 -3.97
N THR A 158 -1.95 -38.08 -3.64
CA THR A 158 -3.02 -38.28 -2.63
C THR A 158 -4.40 -38.37 -3.23
N GLY A 159 -4.57 -38.07 -4.52
CA GLY A 159 -5.85 -38.10 -5.20
C GLY A 159 -6.86 -37.07 -4.68
N GLN A 160 -6.39 -35.93 -4.17
CA GLN A 160 -7.21 -34.82 -3.70
C GLN A 160 -6.81 -33.52 -4.37
N TYR A 161 -7.67 -32.52 -4.32
CA TYR A 161 -7.37 -31.15 -4.71
C TYR A 161 -6.92 -30.34 -3.50
N TYR A 162 -5.91 -29.46 -3.69
CA TYR A 162 -5.61 -28.41 -2.74
C TYR A 162 -6.09 -27.05 -3.24
N LEU A 163 -6.46 -26.17 -2.33
CA LEU A 163 -6.88 -24.81 -2.62
C LEU A 163 -5.66 -23.89 -2.83
N HIS A 164 -5.73 -23.02 -3.85
CA HIS A 164 -4.83 -21.91 -4.09
C HIS A 164 -5.63 -20.72 -4.65
N LEU A 165 -5.89 -19.70 -3.85
CA LEU A 165 -6.62 -18.53 -4.33
C LEU A 165 -5.76 -17.61 -5.24
N PHE A 166 -4.44 -17.81 -5.26
CA PHE A 166 -3.47 -17.12 -6.11
C PHE A 166 -2.80 -18.09 -7.07
N ASP A 167 -1.47 -18.06 -7.21
CA ASP A 167 -0.77 -19.00 -8.08
C ASP A 167 -0.93 -20.44 -7.59
N VAL A 168 -0.85 -21.40 -8.52
CA VAL A 168 -0.84 -22.83 -8.20
C VAL A 168 0.29 -23.20 -7.23
N LYS A 169 1.36 -22.40 -7.22
CA LYS A 169 2.49 -22.54 -6.30
C LYS A 169 2.30 -21.86 -4.94
N GLN A 170 1.09 -21.33 -4.68
CA GLN A 170 0.73 -20.65 -3.43
C GLN A 170 -0.44 -21.36 -2.73
N PRO A 171 -0.24 -22.60 -2.19
CA PRO A 171 -1.29 -23.34 -1.49
C PRO A 171 -1.78 -22.59 -0.26
N ASP A 172 -3.11 -22.47 -0.12
CA ASP A 172 -3.78 -21.75 0.95
C ASP A 172 -3.71 -22.50 2.29
N LEU A 173 -3.29 -21.79 3.33
CA LEU A 173 -3.26 -22.28 4.70
C LEU A 173 -4.68 -22.41 5.28
N ASN A 174 -4.88 -23.42 6.12
CA ASN A 174 -6.10 -23.64 6.85
C ASN A 174 -6.12 -22.88 8.19
N TRP A 175 -6.55 -21.61 8.18
CA TRP A 175 -6.63 -20.76 9.37
C TRP A 175 -7.66 -21.22 10.43
N ARG A 176 -8.49 -22.24 10.13
CA ARG A 176 -9.33 -22.91 11.13
C ARG A 176 -8.53 -23.85 12.02
N ASN A 177 -7.33 -24.25 11.58
CA ASN A 177 -6.42 -25.08 12.35
C ASN A 177 -5.63 -24.22 13.35
N ALA A 178 -5.77 -24.51 14.65
CA ALA A 178 -5.09 -23.77 15.72
C ALA A 178 -3.56 -23.86 15.65
N HIS A 179 -3.01 -24.95 15.11
CA HIS A 179 -1.55 -25.09 14.94
C HIS A 179 -1.02 -24.16 13.83
N VAL A 180 -1.80 -23.93 12.77
CA VAL A 180 -1.46 -22.94 11.74
C VAL A 180 -1.46 -21.55 12.34
N ARG A 181 -2.52 -21.18 13.10
CA ARG A 181 -2.59 -19.88 13.79
C ARG A 181 -1.39 -19.67 14.69
N GLN A 182 -1.07 -20.66 15.54
CA GLN A 182 0.07 -20.57 16.46
C GLN A 182 1.40 -20.39 15.70
N ALA A 183 1.64 -21.19 14.65
CA ALA A 183 2.87 -21.09 13.87
C ALA A 183 3.02 -19.71 13.19
N MET A 184 1.92 -19.14 12.68
CA MET A 184 1.92 -17.80 12.11
C MET A 184 2.13 -16.69 13.15
N TYR A 185 1.58 -16.87 14.37
CA TYR A 185 1.86 -15.94 15.48
C TYR A 185 3.30 -16.03 15.97
N ASP A 186 3.93 -17.21 15.89
CA ASP A 186 5.35 -17.37 16.20
C ASP A 186 6.25 -16.67 15.15
N VAL A 187 5.83 -16.61 13.88
CA VAL A 187 6.50 -15.78 12.86
C VAL A 187 6.43 -14.29 13.24
N LEU A 188 5.26 -13.79 13.65
CA LEU A 188 5.16 -12.40 14.11
C LEU A 188 6.11 -12.13 15.29
N ARG A 189 6.14 -13.02 16.30
CA ARG A 189 7.03 -12.89 17.46
C ARG A 189 8.50 -12.88 17.05
N PHE A 190 8.90 -13.76 16.14
CA PHE A 190 10.29 -13.83 15.66
C PHE A 190 10.79 -12.48 15.15
N TRP A 191 9.99 -11.77 14.35
CA TRP A 191 10.36 -10.47 13.81
C TRP A 191 10.21 -9.33 14.82
N LEU A 192 9.20 -9.40 15.71
CA LEU A 192 9.02 -8.43 16.79
C LEU A 192 10.15 -8.51 17.81
N ASP A 193 10.60 -9.72 18.18
CA ASP A 193 11.75 -9.95 19.07
C ASP A 193 13.05 -9.42 18.44
N ARG A 194 13.14 -9.38 17.10
CA ARG A 194 14.24 -8.81 16.35
C ARG A 194 14.18 -7.28 16.28
N GLY A 195 13.06 -6.67 16.61
CA GLY A 195 12.90 -5.22 16.70
C GLY A 195 12.07 -4.57 15.58
N VAL A 196 11.42 -5.35 14.70
CA VAL A 196 10.52 -4.84 13.67
C VAL A 196 9.39 -4.02 14.30
N ASP A 197 9.03 -2.89 13.68
CA ASP A 197 8.11 -1.93 14.26
C ASP A 197 6.64 -2.20 13.91
N GLY A 198 6.36 -3.06 12.95
CA GLY A 198 4.99 -3.42 12.58
C GLY A 198 4.92 -4.30 11.35
N PHE A 199 3.70 -4.67 10.98
CA PHE A 199 3.45 -5.51 9.81
C PHE A 199 2.33 -4.96 8.93
N ARG A 200 2.52 -5.11 7.61
CA ARG A 200 1.43 -5.06 6.65
C ARG A 200 0.98 -6.49 6.38
N ILE A 201 -0.27 -6.79 6.70
CA ILE A 201 -0.85 -8.13 6.54
C ILE A 201 -1.44 -8.24 5.13
N ASP A 202 -0.86 -9.14 4.35
CA ASP A 202 -1.28 -9.43 2.98
C ASP A 202 -2.65 -10.11 2.96
N VAL A 203 -3.51 -9.68 2.06
CA VAL A 203 -4.84 -10.22 1.73
C VAL A 203 -5.68 -10.68 2.94
N LEU A 204 -5.64 -9.90 4.01
CA LEU A 204 -6.18 -10.22 5.34
C LEU A 204 -7.61 -10.82 5.30
N ALA A 205 -8.49 -10.27 4.47
CA ALA A 205 -9.87 -10.74 4.37
C ALA A 205 -10.01 -12.15 3.78
N ARG A 206 -8.93 -12.75 3.28
CA ARG A 206 -8.96 -14.07 2.61
C ARG A 206 -8.46 -15.22 3.48
N LEU A 207 -8.06 -14.99 4.72
CA LEU A 207 -7.53 -16.03 5.61
C LEU A 207 -8.56 -17.14 5.86
N LEU A 208 -9.83 -16.79 5.98
CA LEU A 208 -10.91 -17.75 6.13
C LEU A 208 -11.73 -17.88 4.84
N LYS A 209 -12.10 -19.13 4.54
CA LYS A 209 -13.00 -19.52 3.45
C LYS A 209 -14.26 -20.14 4.04
N ASP A 210 -15.33 -20.16 3.26
CA ASP A 210 -16.56 -20.86 3.61
C ASP A 210 -16.29 -22.34 3.94
N ASP A 211 -16.73 -22.80 5.09
CA ASP A 211 -16.50 -24.17 5.57
C ASP A 211 -17.38 -25.22 4.84
N GLN A 212 -18.46 -24.78 4.20
CA GLN A 212 -19.33 -25.61 3.37
C GLN A 212 -18.87 -25.70 1.92
N PHE A 213 -17.87 -24.91 1.52
CA PHE A 213 -17.31 -24.88 0.15
C PHE A 213 -18.37 -24.63 -0.94
N ARG A 214 -19.34 -23.76 -0.65
CA ARG A 214 -20.40 -23.38 -1.59
C ARG A 214 -19.83 -22.65 -2.79
N ASP A 215 -20.45 -22.86 -3.95
CA ASP A 215 -20.09 -22.16 -5.19
C ASP A 215 -20.20 -20.64 -5.05
N ASN A 216 -19.19 -19.91 -5.52
CA ASN A 216 -19.27 -18.47 -5.62
C ASN A 216 -20.30 -18.03 -6.66
N PRO A 217 -21.14 -17.01 -6.35
CA PRO A 217 -22.09 -16.47 -7.31
C PRO A 217 -21.37 -15.85 -8.52
N ILE A 218 -22.01 -15.97 -9.69
CA ILE A 218 -21.54 -15.26 -10.89
C ILE A 218 -21.73 -13.75 -10.69
N ASN A 219 -20.74 -12.97 -11.10
CA ASN A 219 -20.82 -11.52 -11.10
C ASN A 219 -21.64 -11.03 -12.31
N PRO A 220 -22.82 -10.45 -12.13
CA PRO A 220 -23.66 -9.98 -13.24
C PRO A 220 -23.08 -8.73 -13.92
N GLU A 221 -22.15 -8.03 -13.29
CA GLU A 221 -21.51 -6.81 -13.82
C GLU A 221 -20.26 -7.11 -14.64
N TRP A 222 -19.78 -8.37 -14.64
CA TRP A 222 -18.57 -8.76 -15.36
C TRP A 222 -18.72 -8.55 -16.87
N LYS A 223 -17.70 -7.98 -17.49
CA LYS A 223 -17.63 -7.72 -18.93
C LYS A 223 -16.44 -8.43 -19.56
N GLN A 224 -16.55 -8.72 -20.86
CA GLN A 224 -15.42 -9.25 -21.61
C GLN A 224 -14.27 -8.22 -21.62
N GLY A 225 -13.09 -8.63 -21.17
CA GLY A 225 -11.92 -7.77 -20.97
C GLY A 225 -11.58 -7.51 -19.51
N ASP A 226 -12.52 -7.72 -18.59
CA ASP A 226 -12.24 -7.74 -17.16
C ASP A 226 -11.39 -8.98 -16.81
N ARG A 227 -10.70 -8.90 -15.66
CA ARG A 227 -9.93 -10.06 -15.15
C ARG A 227 -10.85 -11.28 -15.05
N PRO A 228 -10.41 -12.47 -15.50
CA PRO A 228 -11.24 -13.69 -15.45
C PRO A 228 -11.76 -14.02 -14.05
N SER A 229 -10.96 -13.75 -13.00
CA SER A 229 -11.34 -13.94 -11.61
C SER A 229 -12.54 -13.07 -11.17
N ALA A 230 -12.72 -11.89 -11.79
CA ALA A 230 -13.84 -11.00 -11.49
C ALA A 230 -15.18 -11.51 -12.03
N ARG A 231 -15.19 -12.64 -12.81
CA ARG A 231 -16.42 -13.29 -13.28
C ARG A 231 -17.27 -13.85 -12.13
N GLN A 232 -16.67 -14.02 -10.96
CA GLN A 232 -17.34 -14.48 -9.74
C GLN A 232 -17.26 -13.40 -8.66
N LEU A 233 -18.31 -13.30 -7.86
CA LEU A 233 -18.28 -12.57 -6.61
C LEU A 233 -17.56 -13.43 -5.56
N SER A 234 -16.53 -12.91 -4.92
CA SER A 234 -15.74 -13.63 -3.88
C SER A 234 -16.51 -13.83 -2.56
N ARG A 235 -17.81 -14.15 -2.63
CA ARG A 235 -18.71 -14.22 -1.48
C ARG A 235 -18.28 -15.25 -0.43
N TYR A 236 -17.70 -16.35 -0.88
CA TYR A 236 -17.33 -17.49 -0.04
C TYR A 236 -15.81 -17.66 0.13
N THR A 237 -15.03 -16.77 -0.48
CA THR A 237 -13.57 -16.80 -0.45
C THR A 237 -12.92 -15.58 0.19
N GLN A 238 -13.72 -14.70 0.79
CA GLN A 238 -13.22 -13.55 1.56
C GLN A 238 -14.24 -13.10 2.61
N ASP A 239 -13.78 -12.37 3.63
CA ASP A 239 -14.59 -11.74 4.68
C ASP A 239 -15.57 -12.73 5.36
N GLN A 240 -15.05 -13.95 5.66
CA GLN A 240 -15.86 -15.02 6.23
C GLN A 240 -16.01 -14.88 7.73
N PRO A 241 -17.13 -15.40 8.32
CA PRO A 241 -17.33 -15.43 9.77
C PRO A 241 -16.14 -16.05 10.51
N GLY A 242 -15.70 -15.38 11.59
CA GLY A 242 -14.53 -15.75 12.38
C GLY A 242 -13.25 -14.99 12.02
N ILE A 243 -13.23 -14.23 10.94
CA ILE A 243 -12.03 -13.45 10.56
C ILE A 243 -11.66 -12.43 11.65
N HIS A 244 -12.64 -11.78 12.25
CA HIS A 244 -12.45 -10.81 13.32
C HIS A 244 -11.88 -11.41 14.62
N GLU A 245 -12.07 -12.71 14.88
CA GLU A 245 -11.38 -13.42 15.96
C GLU A 245 -9.88 -13.52 15.68
N ILE A 246 -9.52 -13.91 14.44
CA ILE A 246 -8.13 -14.03 14.01
C ILE A 246 -7.41 -12.67 14.05
N THR A 247 -8.07 -11.60 13.62
CA THR A 247 -7.47 -10.25 13.66
C THR A 247 -7.22 -9.80 15.09
N ARG A 248 -8.14 -10.07 16.03
CA ARG A 248 -7.91 -9.80 17.46
C ARG A 248 -6.77 -10.65 18.05
N GLU A 249 -6.66 -11.93 17.66
CA GLU A 249 -5.54 -12.77 18.09
C GLU A 249 -4.19 -12.21 17.58
N MET A 250 -4.10 -11.78 16.31
CA MET A 250 -2.92 -11.12 15.77
C MET A 250 -2.61 -9.82 16.52
N ARG A 251 -3.64 -9.01 16.76
CA ARG A 251 -3.50 -7.77 17.52
C ARG A 251 -2.98 -8.04 18.94
N ALA A 252 -3.50 -9.04 19.64
CA ALA A 252 -3.04 -9.42 20.95
C ALA A 252 -1.56 -9.84 20.98
N VAL A 253 -1.05 -10.49 19.91
CA VAL A 253 0.38 -10.79 19.79
C VAL A 253 1.21 -9.51 19.72
N VAL A 254 0.79 -8.55 18.90
CA VAL A 254 1.53 -7.31 18.67
C VAL A 254 1.48 -6.38 19.89
N ASP A 255 0.38 -6.34 20.61
CA ASP A 255 0.20 -5.51 21.82
C ASP A 255 1.09 -5.92 23.00
N HIS A 256 1.74 -7.10 22.95
CA HIS A 256 2.78 -7.44 23.91
C HIS A 256 4.08 -6.64 23.73
N TYR A 257 4.22 -5.95 22.60
CA TYR A 257 5.39 -5.15 22.25
C TYR A 257 5.01 -3.66 22.19
N SER A 258 5.77 -2.80 22.87
CA SER A 258 5.49 -1.36 22.89
C SER A 258 5.60 -0.75 21.50
N GLU A 259 4.67 0.14 21.17
CA GLU A 259 4.70 0.95 19.94
C GLU A 259 4.77 0.13 18.64
N ARG A 260 4.20 -1.06 18.61
CA ARG A 260 4.05 -1.87 17.41
C ARG A 260 2.63 -1.75 16.85
N PHE A 261 2.48 -1.99 15.54
CA PHE A 261 1.17 -1.84 14.90
C PHE A 261 0.96 -2.78 13.72
N LEU A 262 -0.28 -2.86 13.27
CA LEU A 262 -0.73 -3.68 12.14
C LEU A 262 -1.43 -2.82 11.09
N ILE A 263 -1.06 -3.04 9.83
CA ILE A 263 -1.78 -2.57 8.66
C ILE A 263 -2.42 -3.78 7.99
N GLY A 264 -3.70 -3.71 7.63
CA GLY A 264 -4.39 -4.81 6.95
C GLY A 264 -4.70 -4.48 5.50
N GLU A 265 -4.27 -5.31 4.56
CA GLU A 265 -4.68 -5.16 3.17
C GLU A 265 -6.11 -5.65 2.97
N LEU A 266 -7.01 -4.73 2.55
CA LEU A 266 -8.44 -4.97 2.45
C LEU A 266 -9.02 -4.36 1.17
N TYR A 267 -9.23 -5.17 0.14
CA TYR A 267 -10.00 -4.78 -1.04
C TYR A 267 -11.49 -5.14 -0.83
N LEU A 268 -12.14 -4.36 0.03
CA LEU A 268 -13.54 -4.55 0.41
C LEU A 268 -14.32 -3.23 0.26
N PRO A 269 -15.66 -3.28 0.19
CA PRO A 269 -16.49 -2.10 0.38
C PRO A 269 -16.19 -1.41 1.71
N MET A 270 -16.31 -0.09 1.74
CA MET A 270 -15.92 0.76 2.87
C MET A 270 -16.56 0.31 4.20
N GLU A 271 -17.84 -0.04 4.18
CA GLU A 271 -18.61 -0.54 5.32
C GLU A 271 -18.09 -1.86 5.90
N HIS A 272 -17.34 -2.64 5.10
CA HIS A 272 -16.65 -3.84 5.55
C HIS A 272 -15.24 -3.51 6.06
N VAL A 273 -14.50 -2.62 5.35
CA VAL A 273 -13.14 -2.21 5.78
C VAL A 273 -13.14 -1.68 7.20
N VAL A 274 -14.11 -0.81 7.54
CA VAL A 274 -14.14 -0.18 8.87
C VAL A 274 -14.42 -1.15 10.02
N ARG A 275 -14.95 -2.35 9.76
CA ARG A 275 -15.15 -3.38 10.79
C ARG A 275 -13.84 -3.95 11.30
N TYR A 276 -12.78 -3.91 10.47
CA TYR A 276 -11.45 -4.42 10.84
C TYR A 276 -10.70 -3.54 11.84
N TYR A 277 -11.25 -2.39 12.23
CA TYR A 277 -10.77 -1.68 13.41
C TYR A 277 -11.19 -2.41 14.72
N GLY A 278 -12.26 -3.23 14.69
CA GLY A 278 -12.88 -3.83 15.87
C GLY A 278 -13.82 -2.85 16.60
N GLU A 279 -14.79 -3.38 17.33
CA GLU A 279 -15.76 -2.57 18.08
C GLU A 279 -15.10 -1.72 19.18
N GLN A 280 -13.97 -2.19 19.73
CA GLN A 280 -13.19 -1.52 20.77
C GLN A 280 -11.84 -1.02 20.25
N LEU A 281 -11.66 -0.92 18.93
CA LEU A 281 -10.39 -0.64 18.26
C LEU A 281 -9.29 -1.67 18.60
N ASP A 282 -9.71 -2.92 18.76
CA ASP A 282 -8.92 -4.06 19.25
C ASP A 282 -8.50 -5.03 18.13
N GLU A 283 -8.66 -4.62 16.86
CA GLU A 283 -8.24 -5.40 15.69
C GLU A 283 -7.08 -4.71 14.96
N ILE A 284 -7.24 -4.36 13.70
CA ILE A 284 -6.18 -3.74 12.89
C ILE A 284 -6.08 -2.24 13.21
N HIS A 285 -4.87 -1.75 13.43
CA HIS A 285 -4.64 -0.33 13.70
C HIS A 285 -4.96 0.55 12.49
N LEU A 286 -4.51 0.12 11.29
CA LEU A 286 -4.70 0.81 10.02
C LEU A 286 -5.20 -0.16 8.94
N PRO A 287 -6.52 -0.43 8.84
CA PRO A 287 -7.08 -1.07 7.66
C PRO A 287 -6.80 -0.22 6.43
N PHE A 288 -6.11 -0.76 5.40
CA PHE A 288 -5.83 -0.01 4.18
C PHE A 288 -7.11 0.42 3.48
N ASN A 289 -7.21 1.72 3.24
CA ASN A 289 -8.30 2.32 2.49
C ASN A 289 -7.88 2.51 1.02
N PHE A 290 -8.26 1.58 0.16
CA PHE A 290 -7.97 1.63 -1.28
C PHE A 290 -8.99 2.42 -2.10
N GLN A 291 -9.92 3.14 -1.48
CA GLN A 291 -10.99 3.84 -2.21
C GLN A 291 -10.43 4.86 -3.22
N LEU A 292 -9.36 5.61 -2.86
CA LEU A 292 -8.71 6.54 -3.80
C LEU A 292 -7.93 5.84 -4.92
N VAL A 293 -7.55 4.57 -4.73
CA VAL A 293 -6.86 3.77 -5.75
C VAL A 293 -7.84 3.15 -6.72
N THR A 294 -9.01 2.71 -6.24
CA THR A 294 -9.98 1.92 -7.01
C THR A 294 -11.11 2.74 -7.61
N MET A 295 -11.16 4.06 -7.33
CA MET A 295 -12.22 4.94 -7.83
C MET A 295 -12.22 5.02 -9.38
N PRO A 296 -13.40 5.08 -10.00
CA PRO A 296 -13.50 5.01 -11.47
C PRO A 296 -13.08 6.31 -12.16
N THR A 297 -13.24 7.46 -11.49
CA THR A 297 -12.91 8.80 -12.03
C THR A 297 -12.16 9.61 -10.99
N TRP A 298 -11.15 10.36 -11.46
CA TRP A 298 -10.34 11.25 -10.61
C TRP A 298 -10.88 12.67 -10.70
N GLU A 299 -12.01 12.93 -10.04
CA GLU A 299 -12.73 14.20 -10.05
C GLU A 299 -12.98 14.69 -8.62
N ALA A 300 -12.92 16.02 -8.40
CA ALA A 300 -13.07 16.63 -7.09
C ALA A 300 -14.34 16.19 -6.35
N SER A 301 -15.46 16.11 -7.05
CA SER A 301 -16.75 15.67 -6.48
C SER A 301 -16.74 14.22 -6.02
N THR A 302 -16.08 13.33 -6.78
CA THR A 302 -15.93 11.91 -6.44
C THR A 302 -14.96 11.71 -5.28
N ILE A 303 -13.81 12.40 -5.31
CA ILE A 303 -12.81 12.40 -4.24
C ILE A 303 -13.45 12.87 -2.93
N ARG A 304 -14.13 14.02 -2.95
CA ARG A 304 -14.83 14.55 -1.79
C ARG A 304 -15.82 13.53 -1.21
N ARG A 305 -16.68 12.96 -2.05
CA ARG A 305 -17.65 11.95 -1.61
C ARG A 305 -16.99 10.75 -0.94
N VAL A 306 -15.88 10.26 -1.49
CA VAL A 306 -15.13 9.14 -0.92
C VAL A 306 -14.52 9.51 0.43
N VAL A 307 -13.91 10.69 0.52
CA VAL A 307 -13.29 11.19 1.76
C VAL A 307 -14.36 11.40 2.85
N ASP A 308 -15.44 12.12 2.53
CA ASP A 308 -16.52 12.40 3.48
C ASP A 308 -17.23 11.12 3.96
N ALA A 309 -17.47 10.17 3.04
CA ALA A 309 -18.07 8.89 3.39
C ALA A 309 -17.18 8.08 4.33
N TYR A 310 -15.85 8.03 4.07
CA TYR A 310 -14.93 7.30 4.93
C TYR A 310 -14.84 7.93 6.33
N GLU A 311 -14.66 9.26 6.42
CA GLU A 311 -14.61 9.97 7.70
C GLU A 311 -15.91 9.78 8.53
N THR A 312 -17.06 9.72 7.87
CA THR A 312 -18.37 9.50 8.52
C THR A 312 -18.57 8.05 8.96
N THR A 313 -18.00 7.09 8.23
CA THR A 313 -18.18 5.66 8.51
C THR A 313 -17.20 5.14 9.56
N LEU A 314 -16.10 5.84 9.79
CA LEU A 314 -15.09 5.43 10.78
C LEU A 314 -15.67 5.31 12.18
N PRO A 315 -15.34 4.23 12.92
CA PRO A 315 -15.63 4.14 14.35
C PRO A 315 -15.05 5.31 15.14
N SER A 316 -15.70 5.73 16.19
CA SER A 316 -15.20 6.79 17.06
C SER A 316 -13.81 6.43 17.60
N GLY A 317 -12.83 7.31 17.44
CA GLY A 317 -11.43 7.08 17.83
C GLY A 317 -10.59 6.34 16.80
N ALA A 318 -11.17 5.80 15.73
CA ALA A 318 -10.42 5.17 14.66
C ALA A 318 -9.58 6.20 13.87
N TRP A 319 -8.45 5.72 13.36
CA TRP A 319 -7.50 6.55 12.63
C TRP A 319 -7.46 6.16 11.15
N PRO A 320 -7.77 7.06 10.21
CA PRO A 320 -7.77 6.72 8.79
C PRO A 320 -6.39 6.44 8.23
N ASN A 321 -6.35 5.69 7.14
CA ASN A 321 -5.19 5.51 6.29
C ASN A 321 -5.54 5.89 4.86
N TRP A 322 -4.60 6.52 4.15
CA TRP A 322 -4.77 6.92 2.75
C TRP A 322 -3.59 6.45 1.91
N VAL A 323 -3.90 6.03 0.68
CA VAL A 323 -2.93 5.51 -0.28
C VAL A 323 -3.37 5.88 -1.71
N LEU A 324 -2.40 6.25 -2.57
CA LEU A 324 -2.66 6.59 -3.98
C LEU A 324 -2.21 5.50 -4.96
N GLY A 325 -1.37 4.59 -4.53
CA GLY A 325 -0.83 3.50 -5.35
C GLY A 325 0.03 2.56 -4.51
N ASN A 326 0.38 1.43 -5.09
CA ASN A 326 1.30 0.44 -4.52
C ASN A 326 1.90 -0.41 -5.65
N HIS A 327 2.61 -1.49 -5.31
CA HIS A 327 3.21 -2.43 -6.26
C HIS A 327 2.19 -3.31 -7.03
N ASP A 328 0.89 -3.17 -6.79
CA ASP A 328 -0.19 -3.93 -7.45
C ASP A 328 -1.12 -3.05 -8.28
N ARG A 329 -0.90 -1.74 -8.27
CA ARG A 329 -1.77 -0.75 -8.92
C ARG A 329 -0.96 0.29 -9.66
N PRO A 330 -1.45 0.76 -10.83
CA PRO A 330 -0.77 1.80 -11.59
C PRO A 330 -0.45 3.04 -10.75
N ARG A 331 0.77 3.57 -10.92
CA ARG A 331 1.25 4.77 -10.24
C ARG A 331 0.31 5.95 -10.43
N ILE A 332 0.20 6.81 -9.44
CA ILE A 332 -0.71 7.97 -9.51
C ILE A 332 -0.38 8.87 -10.70
N ALA A 333 0.90 9.13 -11.00
CA ALA A 333 1.30 9.96 -12.14
C ALA A 333 0.97 9.33 -13.51
N THR A 334 0.77 8.01 -13.58
CA THR A 334 0.24 7.34 -14.78
C THR A 334 -1.26 7.52 -14.92
N ARG A 335 -1.97 7.42 -13.80
CA ARG A 335 -3.44 7.48 -13.77
C ARG A 335 -3.98 8.87 -14.10
N VAL A 336 -3.30 9.93 -13.64
CA VAL A 336 -3.82 11.30 -13.67
C VAL A 336 -2.90 12.31 -14.39
N GLY A 337 -1.72 11.88 -14.84
CA GLY A 337 -0.66 12.79 -15.34
C GLY A 337 0.17 13.40 -14.21
N ARG A 338 1.43 13.77 -14.51
CA ARG A 338 2.35 14.33 -13.50
C ARG A 338 1.86 15.64 -12.89
N GLU A 339 1.30 16.53 -13.67
CA GLU A 339 0.78 17.82 -13.18
C GLU A 339 -0.32 17.61 -12.13
N GLN A 340 -1.28 16.74 -12.44
CA GLN A 340 -2.36 16.43 -11.49
C GLN A 340 -1.87 15.57 -10.32
N ALA A 341 -0.80 14.79 -10.50
CA ALA A 341 -0.22 13.99 -9.41
C ALA A 341 0.40 14.86 -8.31
N GLN A 342 0.86 16.10 -8.62
CA GLN A 342 1.29 17.06 -7.59
C GLN A 342 0.12 17.42 -6.65
N THR A 343 -1.05 17.71 -7.22
CA THR A 343 -2.28 17.96 -6.44
C THR A 343 -2.73 16.71 -5.67
N ALA A 344 -2.55 15.53 -6.26
CA ALA A 344 -2.83 14.27 -5.57
C ALA A 344 -1.89 14.03 -4.36
N GLN A 345 -0.60 14.38 -4.47
CA GLN A 345 0.32 14.30 -3.33
C GLN A 345 -0.03 15.31 -2.24
N MET A 346 -0.44 16.52 -2.61
CA MET A 346 -0.96 17.49 -1.63
C MET A 346 -2.22 16.95 -0.93
N LEU A 347 -3.15 16.34 -1.65
CA LEU A 347 -4.31 15.66 -1.06
C LEU A 347 -3.86 14.59 -0.06
N LEU A 348 -3.01 13.64 -0.49
CA LEU A 348 -2.55 12.52 0.34
C LEU A 348 -1.91 13.00 1.65
N LEU A 349 -1.02 14.00 1.57
CA LEU A 349 -0.22 14.48 2.69
C LEU A 349 -0.94 15.50 3.58
N THR A 350 -2.11 15.99 3.17
CA THR A 350 -2.91 16.94 3.96
C THR A 350 -4.22 16.37 4.48
N LEU A 351 -4.70 15.23 4.00
CA LEU A 351 -5.85 14.53 4.59
C LEU A 351 -5.56 14.08 6.04
N ARG A 352 -6.62 13.94 6.85
CA ARG A 352 -6.54 13.35 8.19
C ARG A 352 -6.20 11.87 8.08
N GLY A 353 -5.26 11.40 8.87
CA GLY A 353 -4.85 10.01 8.91
C GLY A 353 -3.40 9.79 8.52
N THR A 354 -3.00 8.53 8.41
CA THR A 354 -1.65 8.11 8.07
C THR A 354 -1.53 7.92 6.57
N PRO A 355 -0.74 8.74 5.85
CA PRO A 355 -0.50 8.54 4.43
C PRO A 355 0.52 7.43 4.20
N THR A 356 0.33 6.67 3.12
CA THR A 356 1.32 5.72 2.60
C THR A 356 1.71 6.14 1.19
N CYS A 357 3.01 6.44 1.00
CA CYS A 357 3.62 6.79 -0.28
C CYS A 357 4.28 5.55 -0.88
N TYR A 358 4.22 5.40 -2.19
CA TYR A 358 4.92 4.34 -2.91
C TYR A 358 6.24 4.88 -3.49
N TYR A 359 7.35 4.11 -3.42
CA TYR A 359 8.65 4.56 -3.92
C TYR A 359 8.55 5.10 -5.34
N GLY A 360 9.22 6.23 -5.58
CA GLY A 360 9.22 6.93 -6.87
C GLY A 360 8.03 7.85 -7.11
N ASP A 361 6.96 7.77 -6.28
CA ASP A 361 5.86 8.73 -6.39
C ASP A 361 6.33 10.15 -6.02
N GLU A 362 7.37 10.28 -5.19
CA GLU A 362 7.96 11.57 -4.81
C GLU A 362 8.73 12.28 -5.92
N VAL A 363 9.08 11.58 -7.00
CA VAL A 363 9.66 12.17 -8.23
C VAL A 363 8.71 12.04 -9.43
N GLY A 364 7.45 11.75 -9.18
CA GLY A 364 6.43 11.64 -10.21
C GLY A 364 6.69 10.51 -11.22
N MET A 365 7.30 9.40 -10.81
CA MET A 365 7.50 8.23 -11.67
C MET A 365 6.17 7.73 -12.24
N GLN A 366 6.22 7.34 -13.51
CA GLN A 366 5.10 6.72 -14.21
C GLN A 366 5.35 5.23 -14.45
N ASN A 367 4.29 4.49 -14.78
CA ASN A 367 4.42 3.11 -15.23
C ASN A 367 5.25 3.05 -16.50
N VAL A 368 6.11 2.04 -16.62
CA VAL A 368 6.93 1.80 -17.82
C VAL A 368 6.27 0.73 -18.68
N ALA A 369 6.24 0.94 -19.98
CA ALA A 369 5.78 -0.08 -20.92
C ALA A 369 6.80 -1.24 -20.95
N VAL A 370 6.45 -2.36 -20.30
CA VAL A 370 7.29 -3.56 -20.28
C VAL A 370 6.95 -4.43 -21.49
N PRO A 371 7.93 -4.74 -22.37
CA PRO A 371 7.70 -5.66 -23.48
C PRO A 371 7.27 -7.07 -22.97
N PRO A 372 6.33 -7.77 -23.63
CA PRO A 372 5.82 -9.05 -23.15
C PRO A 372 6.91 -10.11 -22.84
N LYS A 373 8.01 -10.10 -23.61
CA LYS A 373 9.17 -11.00 -23.41
C LYS A 373 9.98 -10.71 -22.14
N LEU A 374 9.79 -9.53 -21.54
CA LEU A 374 10.46 -9.09 -20.31
C LEU A 374 9.47 -9.05 -19.13
N MET A 375 8.21 -9.42 -19.34
CA MET A 375 7.24 -9.53 -18.26
C MET A 375 7.52 -10.76 -17.41
N HIS A 376 7.50 -10.54 -16.13
CA HIS A 376 7.75 -11.57 -15.12
C HIS A 376 6.48 -11.91 -14.33
N ASP A 377 5.61 -10.92 -14.12
CA ASP A 377 4.41 -11.04 -13.30
C ASP A 377 3.46 -12.15 -13.78
N PRO A 378 3.04 -13.10 -12.91
CA PRO A 378 2.19 -14.23 -13.31
C PRO A 378 0.94 -13.84 -14.11
N PRO A 379 0.09 -12.89 -13.65
CA PRO A 379 -1.05 -12.43 -14.43
C PRO A 379 -0.69 -11.85 -15.80
N GLY A 380 0.50 -11.25 -15.93
CA GLY A 380 0.99 -10.65 -17.17
C GLY A 380 1.42 -11.68 -18.22
N LYS A 381 1.78 -12.89 -17.82
CA LYS A 381 2.16 -13.97 -18.74
C LYS A 381 0.96 -14.44 -19.57
N ASP A 382 -0.22 -14.47 -18.96
CA ASP A 382 -1.46 -14.86 -19.65
C ASP A 382 -2.05 -13.68 -20.44
N ASN A 383 -2.04 -12.49 -19.87
CA ASN A 383 -2.51 -11.27 -20.50
C ASN A 383 -1.63 -10.07 -20.09
N PRO A 384 -0.80 -9.52 -21.01
CA PRO A 384 0.08 -8.39 -20.72
C PRO A 384 -0.61 -7.18 -20.09
N ALA A 385 -1.90 -6.95 -20.40
CA ALA A 385 -2.67 -5.85 -19.81
C ALA A 385 -2.97 -6.03 -18.30
N HIS A 386 -2.77 -7.22 -17.77
CA HIS A 386 -2.98 -7.52 -16.34
C HIS A 386 -1.68 -7.56 -15.53
N SER A 387 -0.53 -7.33 -16.18
CA SER A 387 0.78 -7.31 -15.52
C SER A 387 0.91 -6.14 -14.57
N ARG A 388 1.51 -6.41 -13.40
CA ARG A 388 1.91 -5.41 -12.40
C ARG A 388 3.36 -4.92 -12.59
N ASP A 389 4.12 -5.49 -13.53
CA ASP A 389 5.51 -5.10 -13.80
C ASP A 389 5.67 -3.61 -14.16
N PRO A 390 4.71 -2.97 -14.91
CA PRO A 390 4.82 -1.55 -15.25
C PRO A 390 5.00 -0.60 -14.06
N GLU A 391 4.38 -0.88 -12.92
CA GLU A 391 4.51 -0.08 -11.69
C GLU A 391 5.66 -0.50 -10.78
N ARG A 392 6.34 -1.65 -11.07
CA ARG A 392 7.40 -2.24 -10.26
C ARG A 392 8.82 -1.96 -10.77
N THR A 393 8.95 -1.07 -11.75
CA THR A 393 10.22 -0.76 -12.43
C THR A 393 11.22 -0.07 -11.52
N PRO A 394 12.55 -0.14 -11.83
CA PRO A 394 13.59 0.42 -10.99
C PRO A 394 13.43 1.89 -10.65
N MET A 395 13.80 2.25 -9.41
CA MET A 395 13.84 3.64 -8.93
C MET A 395 14.81 4.49 -9.77
N GLN A 396 14.43 5.74 -10.01
CA GLN A 396 15.20 6.71 -10.80
C GLN A 396 16.04 7.59 -9.87
N TRP A 397 17.31 7.19 -9.63
CA TRP A 397 18.20 7.90 -8.72
C TRP A 397 18.95 9.06 -9.35
N ASP A 398 19.44 8.88 -10.58
CA ASP A 398 20.20 9.90 -11.30
C ASP A 398 20.12 9.71 -12.83
N SER A 399 20.81 10.59 -13.57
CA SER A 399 20.84 10.59 -15.04
C SER A 399 21.86 9.62 -15.64
N SER A 400 22.57 8.81 -14.85
CA SER A 400 23.49 7.80 -15.36
C SER A 400 22.74 6.62 -15.97
N PRO A 401 23.39 5.77 -16.77
CA PRO A 401 22.75 4.57 -17.32
C PRO A 401 22.04 3.75 -16.23
N ASN A 402 20.95 3.09 -16.61
CA ASN A 402 20.05 2.36 -15.69
C ASN A 402 19.44 3.25 -14.59
N ALA A 403 19.34 4.57 -14.84
CA ALA A 403 18.80 5.54 -13.87
C ALA A 403 19.55 5.57 -12.52
N GLY A 404 20.82 5.15 -12.49
CA GLY A 404 21.59 5.01 -11.25
C GLY A 404 21.10 3.91 -10.31
N PHE A 405 20.18 3.06 -10.76
CA PHE A 405 19.69 1.90 -9.99
C PHE A 405 20.73 0.80 -9.83
N CYS A 406 21.45 0.48 -10.90
CA CYS A 406 22.58 -0.46 -10.96
C CYS A 406 23.68 0.06 -11.88
N LEU A 407 24.81 -0.63 -11.92
CA LEU A 407 25.92 -0.24 -12.79
C LEU A 407 25.54 -0.26 -14.28
N PRO A 408 26.20 0.56 -15.12
CA PRO A 408 25.90 0.65 -16.56
C PRO A 408 25.99 -0.65 -17.35
N GLU A 409 26.87 -1.55 -16.95
CA GLU A 409 27.10 -2.86 -17.58
C GLU A 409 26.16 -3.96 -17.09
N VAL A 410 25.35 -3.67 -16.07
CA VAL A 410 24.38 -4.61 -15.48
C VAL A 410 23.00 -4.38 -16.09
N GLN A 411 22.32 -5.44 -16.46
CA GLN A 411 20.94 -5.36 -16.93
C GLN A 411 19.99 -5.35 -15.74
N PRO A 412 19.18 -4.30 -15.55
CA PRO A 412 18.12 -4.30 -14.53
C PRO A 412 17.10 -5.41 -14.78
N TRP A 413 16.53 -5.96 -13.73
CA TRP A 413 15.52 -7.03 -13.81
C TRP A 413 14.25 -6.63 -14.57
N LEU A 414 13.89 -5.34 -14.56
CA LEU A 414 12.87 -4.69 -15.39
C LEU A 414 13.48 -3.46 -16.07
N PRO A 415 12.92 -3.01 -17.22
CA PRO A 415 13.41 -1.80 -17.87
C PRO A 415 13.20 -0.56 -17.00
N VAL A 416 14.14 0.40 -17.09
CA VAL A 416 13.97 1.73 -16.53
C VAL A 416 13.11 2.60 -17.46
N ALA A 417 12.49 3.65 -16.94
CA ALA A 417 11.72 4.58 -17.75
C ALA A 417 12.60 5.37 -18.72
N ASP A 418 12.10 5.68 -19.92
CA ASP A 418 12.86 6.41 -20.93
C ASP A 418 13.17 7.87 -20.51
N ASP A 419 12.40 8.42 -19.59
CA ASP A 419 12.48 9.79 -19.12
C ASP A 419 13.35 9.98 -17.86
N TYR A 420 14.05 8.93 -17.41
CA TYR A 420 14.86 8.95 -16.18
C TYR A 420 15.94 10.04 -16.18
N GLN A 421 16.40 10.49 -17.35
CA GLN A 421 17.39 11.57 -17.42
C GLN A 421 16.84 12.93 -16.97
N THR A 422 15.53 13.11 -17.03
CA THR A 422 14.83 14.34 -16.63
C THR A 422 14.21 14.22 -15.23
N TYR A 423 13.54 13.11 -14.97
CA TYR A 423 12.81 12.86 -13.73
C TYR A 423 13.56 11.83 -12.88
N ASN A 424 14.38 12.29 -11.97
CA ASN A 424 15.15 11.46 -11.05
C ASN A 424 15.53 12.25 -9.80
N VAL A 425 15.89 11.54 -8.75
CA VAL A 425 16.22 12.14 -7.45
C VAL A 425 17.31 13.21 -7.57
N ALA A 426 18.42 12.92 -8.26
CA ALA A 426 19.57 13.82 -8.29
C ALA A 426 19.28 15.14 -9.04
N VAL A 427 18.54 15.09 -10.14
CA VAL A 427 18.10 16.29 -10.87
C VAL A 427 17.12 17.09 -10.04
N GLU A 428 16.08 16.42 -9.51
CA GLU A 428 15.01 17.10 -8.79
C GLU A 428 15.44 17.65 -7.43
N GLN A 429 16.48 17.12 -6.81
CA GLN A 429 17.08 17.70 -5.60
C GLN A 429 17.72 19.08 -5.85
N GLN A 430 18.11 19.38 -7.09
CA GLN A 430 18.73 20.65 -7.46
C GLN A 430 17.70 21.67 -7.97
N GLU A 431 16.49 21.22 -8.32
CA GLU A 431 15.42 22.05 -8.88
C GLU A 431 14.43 22.46 -7.80
N ILE A 432 14.36 23.76 -7.50
CA ILE A 432 13.51 24.30 -6.42
C ILE A 432 12.00 24.18 -6.70
N TYR A 433 11.60 23.99 -7.96
CA TYR A 433 10.21 23.82 -8.39
C TYR A 433 9.90 22.40 -8.82
N SER A 434 10.71 21.42 -8.36
CA SER A 434 10.53 20.02 -8.73
C SER A 434 9.39 19.34 -7.97
N PHE A 435 8.98 18.18 -8.47
CA PHE A 435 8.01 17.32 -7.81
C PHE A 435 8.54 16.86 -6.41
N LEU A 436 9.81 16.49 -6.34
CA LEU A 436 10.49 16.09 -5.11
C LEU A 436 10.55 17.24 -4.09
N ALA A 437 10.81 18.47 -4.55
CA ALA A 437 10.80 19.64 -3.68
C ALA A 437 9.41 19.89 -3.07
N LEU A 438 8.34 19.70 -3.85
CA LEU A 438 6.96 19.79 -3.38
C LEU A 438 6.66 18.73 -2.32
N VAL A 439 6.95 17.46 -2.61
CA VAL A 439 6.66 16.36 -1.66
C VAL A 439 7.41 16.57 -0.36
N ARG A 440 8.69 16.93 -0.43
CA ARG A 440 9.50 17.24 0.75
C ARG A 440 8.94 18.40 1.56
N ALA A 441 8.50 19.48 0.89
CA ALA A 441 7.88 20.63 1.57
C ALA A 441 6.56 20.22 2.27
N LEU A 442 5.74 19.41 1.63
CA LEU A 442 4.51 18.87 2.22
C LEU A 442 4.78 18.01 3.45
N LEU A 443 5.78 17.12 3.39
CA LEU A 443 6.21 16.29 4.52
C LEU A 443 6.70 17.14 5.70
N ALA A 444 7.51 18.16 5.43
CA ALA A 444 8.02 19.10 6.44
C ALA A 444 6.88 19.90 7.10
N LEU A 445 5.95 20.43 6.30
CA LEU A 445 4.77 21.14 6.80
C LEU A 445 3.86 20.22 7.63
N ARG A 446 3.61 18.99 7.17
CA ARG A 446 2.82 18.02 7.93
C ARG A 446 3.44 17.73 9.30
N ARG A 447 4.75 17.51 9.34
CA ARG A 447 5.49 17.24 10.60
C ARG A 447 5.45 18.41 11.56
N SER A 448 5.54 19.63 11.07
CA SER A 448 5.58 20.85 11.90
C SER A 448 4.20 21.40 12.27
N SER A 449 3.12 20.96 11.60
CA SER A 449 1.75 21.44 11.79
C SER A 449 0.87 20.42 12.52
N PRO A 450 0.50 20.64 13.78
CA PRO A 450 -0.51 19.82 14.47
C PRO A 450 -1.84 19.75 13.75
N ALA A 451 -2.27 20.81 13.06
CA ALA A 451 -3.49 20.80 12.26
C ALA A 451 -3.41 19.76 11.13
N LEU A 452 -2.26 19.61 10.47
CA LEU A 452 -2.07 18.64 9.38
C LEU A 452 -1.81 17.23 9.89
N SER A 453 -1.04 17.06 10.96
CA SER A 453 -0.67 15.74 11.48
C SER A 453 -1.83 15.08 12.24
N VAL A 454 -2.43 15.77 13.21
CA VAL A 454 -3.44 15.18 14.13
C VAL A 454 -4.77 15.94 14.17
N GLY A 455 -4.90 17.04 13.45
CA GLY A 455 -6.10 17.88 13.47
C GLY A 455 -7.34 17.18 12.90
N SER A 456 -8.50 17.69 13.26
CA SER A 456 -9.78 17.32 12.64
C SER A 456 -9.81 17.73 11.17
N GLN A 457 -10.74 17.14 10.42
CA GLN A 457 -10.98 17.45 9.01
C GLN A 457 -12.45 17.78 8.80
N GLN A 458 -12.71 18.83 8.01
CA GLN A 458 -14.05 19.23 7.62
C GLN A 458 -14.06 19.68 6.16
N SER A 459 -14.81 18.99 5.31
CA SER A 459 -15.04 19.41 3.93
C SER A 459 -15.92 20.66 3.90
N LEU A 460 -15.51 21.68 3.13
CA LEU A 460 -16.28 22.92 3.00
C LEU A 460 -17.17 22.88 1.76
N ASN A 461 -18.38 23.43 1.90
CA ASN A 461 -19.29 23.58 0.77
C ASN A 461 -18.88 24.80 -0.07
N GLN A 462 -18.66 24.57 -1.34
CA GLN A 462 -18.35 25.58 -2.34
C GLN A 462 -18.96 25.16 -3.69
N PRO A 463 -19.36 26.12 -4.56
CA PRO A 463 -20.14 25.81 -5.75
C PRO A 463 -19.36 25.20 -6.91
N ASN A 464 -18.02 25.29 -6.92
CA ASN A 464 -17.20 24.85 -8.04
C ASN A 464 -16.97 23.32 -8.01
N PRO A 465 -17.54 22.51 -8.93
CA PRO A 465 -17.43 21.06 -8.90
C PRO A 465 -16.03 20.53 -9.27
N ALA A 466 -15.15 21.36 -9.84
CA ALA A 466 -13.80 21.00 -10.20
C ALA A 466 -12.82 21.07 -9.03
N CYS A 467 -13.23 21.70 -7.92
CA CYS A 467 -12.39 21.92 -6.76
C CYS A 467 -12.87 21.16 -5.53
N PHE A 468 -11.92 20.64 -4.76
CA PHE A 468 -12.18 20.10 -3.42
C PHE A 468 -11.53 21.00 -2.38
N VAL A 469 -12.34 21.45 -1.39
CA VAL A 469 -11.91 22.36 -0.33
C VAL A 469 -12.23 21.75 1.02
N TYR A 470 -11.25 21.74 1.92
CA TYR A 470 -11.44 21.27 3.29
C TYR A 470 -10.56 22.01 4.28
N LEU A 471 -11.02 22.05 5.52
CA LEU A 471 -10.31 22.63 6.65
C LEU A 471 -9.67 21.52 7.48
N ARG A 472 -8.41 21.73 7.87
CA ARG A 472 -7.71 20.97 8.90
C ARG A 472 -7.56 21.88 10.12
N GLN A 473 -7.93 21.37 11.31
CA GLN A 473 -7.89 22.19 12.52
C GLN A 473 -7.38 21.41 13.72
N HIS A 474 -6.48 22.03 14.48
CA HIS A 474 -6.05 21.56 15.81
C HIS A 474 -5.82 22.76 16.72
N SER A 475 -6.57 22.84 17.84
CA SER A 475 -6.57 24.00 18.72
C SER A 475 -6.78 25.31 17.92
N ASP A 476 -5.86 26.25 18.01
CA ASP A 476 -5.94 27.55 17.31
C ASP A 476 -5.35 27.52 15.89
N GLN A 477 -4.66 26.43 15.51
CA GLN A 477 -4.09 26.29 14.17
C GLN A 477 -5.13 25.78 13.19
N ARG A 478 -5.30 26.49 12.08
CA ARG A 478 -6.23 26.16 10.99
C ARG A 478 -5.50 26.23 9.65
N CYS A 479 -5.66 25.17 8.86
CA CYS A 479 -5.12 25.08 7.51
C CYS A 479 -6.28 24.78 6.54
N LEU A 480 -6.50 25.69 5.62
CA LEU A 480 -7.44 25.51 4.50
C LEU A 480 -6.66 24.86 3.34
N VAL A 481 -7.19 23.78 2.80
CA VAL A 481 -6.65 23.10 1.62
C VAL A 481 -7.62 23.30 0.47
N VAL A 482 -7.12 23.83 -0.66
CA VAL A 482 -7.92 24.12 -1.85
C VAL A 482 -7.25 23.44 -3.06
N LEU A 483 -7.93 22.47 -3.66
CA LEU A 483 -7.38 21.60 -4.70
C LEU A 483 -8.20 21.70 -5.98
N ASN A 484 -7.57 22.08 -7.10
CA ASN A 484 -8.18 22.08 -8.42
C ASN A 484 -7.85 20.77 -9.15
N PHE A 485 -8.87 19.94 -9.38
CA PHE A 485 -8.76 18.66 -10.09
C PHE A 485 -9.08 18.79 -11.59
N SER A 486 -8.88 19.96 -12.16
CA SER A 486 -9.03 20.20 -13.60
C SER A 486 -7.78 20.86 -14.19
N ALA A 487 -7.53 20.68 -15.48
CA ALA A 487 -6.45 21.36 -16.20
C ALA A 487 -6.78 22.84 -16.53
N GLN A 488 -7.93 23.34 -16.11
CA GLN A 488 -8.38 24.70 -16.34
C GLN A 488 -8.24 25.52 -15.08
N ASP A 489 -8.00 26.84 -15.24
CA ASP A 489 -8.04 27.78 -14.13
C ASP A 489 -9.42 27.78 -13.49
N GLN A 490 -9.46 27.86 -12.18
CA GLN A 490 -10.68 27.80 -11.40
C GLN A 490 -10.71 28.93 -10.36
N VAL A 491 -11.93 29.29 -9.96
CA VAL A 491 -12.16 30.22 -8.85
C VAL A 491 -13.01 29.51 -7.81
N VAL A 492 -12.55 29.54 -6.57
CA VAL A 492 -13.29 29.06 -5.40
C VAL A 492 -13.78 30.26 -4.61
N THR A 493 -15.09 30.34 -4.40
CA THR A 493 -15.72 31.37 -3.58
C THR A 493 -16.14 30.76 -2.25
N LEU A 494 -15.64 31.32 -1.15
CA LEU A 494 -16.06 30.94 0.20
C LEU A 494 -17.02 32.01 0.77
N PRO A 495 -17.98 31.59 1.61
CA PRO A 495 -18.93 32.53 2.21
C PRO A 495 -18.24 33.48 3.20
N GLU A 496 -17.12 33.08 3.76
CA GLU A 496 -16.37 33.87 4.73
C GLU A 496 -15.42 34.82 4.01
N GLN A 497 -15.45 36.09 4.45
CA GLN A 497 -14.49 37.11 4.05
C GLN A 497 -13.40 37.23 5.12
N GLY A 498 -12.16 36.87 4.76
CA GLY A 498 -11.01 36.92 5.66
C GLY A 498 -9.71 36.97 4.91
N GLN A 499 -8.63 37.01 5.66
CA GLN A 499 -7.28 36.92 5.15
C GLN A 499 -6.66 35.58 5.56
N GLY A 500 -5.85 35.02 4.71
CA GLY A 500 -5.01 33.86 4.98
C GLY A 500 -3.61 34.09 4.46
N ARG A 501 -2.72 33.15 4.72
CA ARG A 501 -1.39 33.08 4.13
C ARG A 501 -1.19 31.76 3.43
N VAL A 502 -0.87 31.79 2.15
CA VAL A 502 -0.42 30.59 1.44
C VAL A 502 0.87 30.12 2.06
N LEU A 503 0.87 28.90 2.60
CA LEU A 503 2.05 28.21 3.11
C LEU A 503 2.78 27.44 2.00
N LEU A 504 2.02 26.94 1.02
CA LEU A 504 2.52 26.17 -0.10
C LEU A 504 1.54 26.18 -1.27
N SER A 505 2.03 26.43 -2.47
CA SER A 505 1.39 26.10 -3.74
C SER A 505 2.04 24.85 -4.35
N THR A 506 1.30 24.01 -5.06
CA THR A 506 1.87 22.88 -5.81
C THR A 506 2.86 23.32 -6.89
N TYR A 507 2.79 24.59 -7.33
CA TYR A 507 3.78 25.18 -8.26
C TYR A 507 5.04 25.71 -7.55
N LEU A 508 5.04 25.80 -6.21
CA LEU A 508 6.17 26.27 -5.38
C LEU A 508 6.60 27.73 -5.65
N ASP A 509 5.83 28.50 -6.37
CA ASP A 509 6.19 29.82 -6.86
C ASP A 509 5.51 30.98 -6.09
N TYR A 510 4.67 30.67 -5.11
CA TYR A 510 3.99 31.67 -4.31
C TYR A 510 3.82 31.24 -2.86
N ASP A 511 4.27 32.06 -1.96
CA ASP A 511 3.92 32.08 -0.54
C ASP A 511 3.57 33.53 -0.13
N GLY A 512 2.52 33.72 0.62
CA GLY A 512 2.13 35.09 1.02
C GLY A 512 0.66 35.28 1.32
N PRO A 513 0.23 36.54 1.55
CA PRO A 513 -1.16 36.83 1.94
C PRO A 513 -2.15 36.55 0.79
N ILE A 514 -3.31 36.04 1.15
CA ILE A 514 -4.40 35.76 0.20
C ILE A 514 -5.75 36.13 0.81
N SER A 515 -6.66 36.64 -0.04
CA SER A 515 -8.07 36.83 0.34
C SER A 515 -8.84 35.53 0.26
N LEU A 516 -9.61 35.17 1.28
CA LEU A 516 -10.37 33.94 1.35
C LEU A 516 -11.72 34.01 0.62
N GLY A 517 -12.26 35.23 0.35
CA GLY A 517 -13.55 35.39 -0.31
C GLY A 517 -13.57 34.87 -1.76
N GLU A 518 -12.45 35.01 -2.45
CA GLU A 518 -12.27 34.57 -3.84
C GLU A 518 -10.83 34.08 -4.04
N ILE A 519 -10.67 32.76 -4.22
CA ILE A 519 -9.38 32.11 -4.36
C ILE A 519 -9.21 31.64 -5.80
N HIS A 520 -8.24 32.20 -6.50
CA HIS A 520 -7.89 31.83 -7.88
C HIS A 520 -6.85 30.69 -7.87
N LEU A 521 -7.12 29.64 -8.64
CA LEU A 521 -6.22 28.51 -8.85
C LEU A 521 -5.97 28.31 -10.33
N ARG A 522 -4.72 28.08 -10.68
CA ARG A 522 -4.34 27.61 -12.02
C ARG A 522 -4.81 26.18 -12.25
N GLY A 523 -4.78 25.72 -13.49
CA GLY A 523 -5.03 24.31 -13.80
C GLY A 523 -4.12 23.39 -12.96
N ASN A 524 -4.68 22.31 -12.40
CA ASN A 524 -3.96 21.33 -11.56
C ASN A 524 -3.29 21.91 -10.30
N GLU A 525 -3.70 23.09 -9.83
CA GLU A 525 -3.09 23.71 -8.66
C GLU A 525 -3.76 23.31 -7.36
N GLY A 526 -2.94 23.09 -6.34
CA GLY A 526 -3.36 22.98 -4.94
C GLY A 526 -2.71 24.07 -4.10
N LEU A 527 -3.48 24.63 -3.16
CA LEU A 527 -3.00 25.61 -2.20
C LEU A 527 -3.23 25.10 -0.77
N LEU A 528 -2.19 25.20 0.05
CA LEU A 528 -2.25 25.03 1.49
C LEU A 528 -2.17 26.43 2.13
N ILE A 529 -3.22 26.84 2.84
CA ILE A 529 -3.38 28.19 3.34
C ILE A 529 -3.56 28.15 4.87
N GLU A 530 -2.73 28.86 5.61
CA GLU A 530 -2.96 29.14 7.03
C GLU A 530 -4.02 30.23 7.18
N VAL A 531 -5.01 30.00 8.04
CA VAL A 531 -6.11 30.95 8.25
C VAL A 531 -6.23 31.33 9.72
N GLU A 532 -6.54 32.60 9.99
CA GLU A 532 -6.72 33.10 11.34
C GLU A 532 -7.97 32.52 12.02
N ALA A 533 -7.90 32.32 13.33
CA ALA A 533 -8.97 31.69 14.11
C ALA A 533 -10.32 32.42 14.02
N SER A 534 -10.31 33.72 13.73
CA SER A 534 -11.50 34.56 13.57
C SER A 534 -12.15 34.54 12.18
N SER A 535 -11.48 33.93 11.19
CA SER A 535 -11.81 34.04 9.76
C SER A 535 -12.81 33.00 9.25
N LEU A 536 -13.04 31.91 9.98
CA LEU A 536 -13.93 30.81 9.57
C LEU A 536 -14.78 30.39 10.78
N SER A 537 -15.97 30.96 10.94
CA SER A 537 -17.00 30.47 11.86
C SER A 537 -17.83 29.41 11.15
N GLY A 538 -17.68 28.12 11.54
CA GLY A 538 -18.35 26.96 10.97
C GLY A 538 -19.83 26.92 11.07
#